data_f0d7da02792a6d1005c94ad8ec5bac23
#
_entry.id   f0d7da02792a6d1005c94ad8ec5bac23
#
_cell.length_a   1.000
_cell.length_b   1.000
_cell.length_c   1.000
_cell.angle_alpha   90.00
_cell.angle_beta   90.00
_cell.angle_gamma   90.00
#
_symmetry.space_group_name_H-M   'P 1'
#
loop_
_entity.id
_entity.type
_entity.pdbx_description
1 polymer ?
#
loop_
_entity_poly.entity_id
_entity_poly.type
_entity_poly.pdbx_seq_one_letter_code
_entity_poly.pdbx_strand_id
1 'polypeptide(L)'
;MPAMPQPSRTVLMVSRGLDPVGTGRQIELAAAAFRDAGWRVHVAATTAGGAVPERLAAAGFAMHRVATRPVVDAAAAVRLVRFARSLRLEGPDAILTWGRSQARLAAALRPLLPRARLACQLGSPPRDRLTGWCLRRADLVVAGSPAVARGCGDLHVADTRVVTIPPTADPAAAAGVTRAELAVRLGLDPDTLWTLCVAPLEAEARLERLLWAIDQLGVVHRRLEHVLVGAGPQRQRLMRRARMQQVGERLHVFPHLDCLPDLLRQVAIVWQSGEVACGGAILDGQAVGIPAVAVDSAAARQCIVDGETGRIVPADPESEFPRRVFGILEDDALAARYATAAQHRTAAAFPAGGMAALVAAVAG
;
A
#
# COMPACT_ATOMS: atom_id res chain seq x y z
N MET A 1 31.92 -14.88 -31.98
CA MET A 1 30.81 -13.96 -32.20
C MET A 1 30.20 -13.66 -30.84
N PRO A 2 30.09 -12.41 -30.39
CA PRO A 2 29.36 -12.13 -29.17
C PRO A 2 27.91 -12.54 -29.38
N ALA A 3 27.35 -13.26 -28.39
CA ALA A 3 25.96 -13.68 -28.38
C ALA A 3 25.08 -12.45 -28.56
N MET A 4 24.20 -12.44 -29.55
CA MET A 4 23.15 -11.40 -29.67
C MET A 4 22.40 -11.36 -28.37
N PRO A 5 22.22 -10.18 -27.74
CA PRO A 5 21.44 -10.09 -26.54
C PRO A 5 20.03 -10.60 -26.84
N GLN A 6 19.58 -11.60 -26.10
CA GLN A 6 18.21 -12.08 -26.22
C GLN A 6 17.27 -10.88 -25.98
N PRO A 7 16.18 -10.77 -26.76
CA PRO A 7 15.23 -9.67 -26.54
C PRO A 7 14.76 -9.71 -25.08
N SER A 8 15.06 -8.68 -24.33
CA SER A 8 14.66 -8.56 -22.92
C SER A 8 13.13 -8.56 -22.87
N ARG A 9 12.54 -9.52 -22.13
CA ARG A 9 11.10 -9.54 -21.86
C ARG A 9 10.66 -8.19 -21.29
N THR A 10 9.47 -7.76 -21.64
CA THR A 10 8.93 -6.47 -21.19
C THR A 10 7.71 -6.67 -20.30
N VAL A 11 7.70 -6.04 -19.14
CA VAL A 11 6.52 -6.00 -18.24
C VAL A 11 5.95 -4.60 -18.15
N LEU A 12 4.64 -4.49 -18.29
CA LEU A 12 3.88 -3.27 -18.02
C LEU A 12 3.20 -3.40 -16.66
N MET A 13 3.63 -2.62 -15.68
CA MET A 13 3.02 -2.53 -14.36
C MET A 13 1.97 -1.43 -14.34
N VAL A 14 0.75 -1.72 -13.87
CA VAL A 14 -0.36 -0.75 -13.87
C VAL A 14 -0.91 -0.62 -12.45
N SER A 15 -0.89 0.60 -11.91
CA SER A 15 -1.45 0.95 -10.61
C SER A 15 -2.39 2.14 -10.67
N ARG A 16 -3.20 2.32 -9.65
CA ARG A 16 -4.02 3.53 -9.48
C ARG A 16 -3.13 4.70 -9.03
N GLY A 17 -2.41 4.53 -7.94
CA GLY A 17 -1.50 5.50 -7.36
C GLY A 17 -0.17 4.84 -7.01
N LEU A 18 0.81 5.67 -6.76
CA LEU A 18 2.16 5.26 -6.37
C LEU A 18 2.53 6.01 -5.08
N ASP A 19 1.86 5.63 -3.98
CA ASP A 19 2.14 6.18 -2.66
C ASP A 19 3.45 5.60 -2.11
N PRO A 20 4.19 6.32 -1.26
CA PRO A 20 5.51 5.90 -0.76
C PRO A 20 5.47 4.71 0.20
N VAL A 21 4.28 4.26 0.56
CA VAL A 21 4.01 3.06 1.37
C VAL A 21 2.95 2.19 0.72
N GLY A 22 2.82 0.96 1.17
CA GLY A 22 1.83 0.03 0.66
C GLY A 22 2.05 -0.31 -0.80
N THR A 23 1.02 -0.13 -1.63
CA THR A 23 1.05 -0.54 -3.04
C THR A 23 2.18 0.11 -3.83
N GLY A 24 2.45 1.41 -3.63
CA GLY A 24 3.54 2.10 -4.34
C GLY A 24 4.90 1.53 -3.98
N ARG A 25 5.16 1.27 -2.70
CA ARG A 25 6.40 0.60 -2.27
C ARG A 25 6.53 -0.81 -2.83
N GLN A 26 5.44 -1.59 -2.83
CA GLN A 26 5.44 -2.94 -3.44
C GLN A 26 5.76 -2.89 -4.94
N ILE A 27 5.33 -1.85 -5.65
CA ILE A 27 5.64 -1.66 -7.08
C ILE A 27 7.11 -1.27 -7.27
N GLU A 28 7.69 -0.42 -6.42
CA GLU A 28 9.13 -0.13 -6.46
C GLU A 28 9.97 -1.40 -6.31
N LEU A 29 9.64 -2.22 -5.32
CA LEU A 29 10.33 -3.48 -5.06
C LEU A 29 10.15 -4.47 -6.22
N ALA A 30 8.94 -4.58 -6.76
CA ALA A 30 8.68 -5.42 -7.92
C ALA A 30 9.44 -4.93 -9.17
N ALA A 31 9.44 -3.61 -9.43
CA ALA A 31 10.16 -3.04 -10.57
C ALA A 31 11.66 -3.34 -10.50
N ALA A 32 12.26 -3.21 -9.32
CA ALA A 32 13.66 -3.58 -9.10
C ALA A 32 13.89 -5.07 -9.35
N ALA A 33 13.06 -5.95 -8.78
CA ALA A 33 13.17 -7.39 -8.94
C ALA A 33 13.02 -7.85 -10.42
N PHE A 34 12.06 -7.26 -11.15
CA PHE A 34 11.91 -7.55 -12.59
C PHE A 34 13.12 -7.07 -13.40
N ARG A 35 13.66 -5.88 -13.12
CA ARG A 35 14.88 -5.38 -13.77
C ARG A 35 16.07 -6.31 -13.51
N ASP A 36 16.25 -6.72 -12.25
CA ASP A 36 17.35 -7.58 -11.82
C ASP A 36 17.23 -9.00 -12.46
N ALA A 37 16.01 -9.41 -12.80
CA ALA A 37 15.73 -10.61 -13.58
C ALA A 37 15.84 -10.39 -15.12
N GLY A 38 16.34 -9.24 -15.57
CA GLY A 38 16.59 -8.94 -16.99
C GLY A 38 15.38 -8.46 -17.79
N TRP A 39 14.28 -8.07 -17.11
CA TRP A 39 13.10 -7.54 -17.78
C TRP A 39 13.20 -6.03 -18.01
N ARG A 40 12.67 -5.56 -19.13
CA ARG A 40 12.39 -4.15 -19.34
C ARG A 40 11.09 -3.79 -18.61
N VAL A 41 11.14 -2.82 -17.72
CA VAL A 41 10.00 -2.45 -16.86
C VAL A 41 9.41 -1.11 -17.27
N HIS A 42 8.10 -1.11 -17.53
CA HIS A 42 7.29 0.09 -17.72
C HIS A 42 6.28 0.20 -16.59
N VAL A 43 6.17 1.36 -15.97
CA VAL A 43 5.21 1.61 -14.87
C VAL A 43 4.21 2.67 -15.30
N ALA A 44 2.94 2.34 -15.23
CA ALA A 44 1.82 3.22 -15.56
C ALA A 44 0.97 3.50 -14.30
N ALA A 45 0.82 4.78 -13.93
CA ALA A 45 -0.09 5.20 -12.87
C ALA A 45 -1.32 5.92 -13.43
N THR A 46 -2.50 5.60 -12.90
CA THR A 46 -3.76 6.21 -13.34
C THR A 46 -4.12 7.50 -12.60
N THR A 47 -3.45 7.78 -11.47
CA THR A 47 -3.53 9.07 -10.77
C THR A 47 -2.17 9.77 -10.80
N ALA A 48 -2.17 11.09 -10.85
CA ALA A 48 -0.96 11.89 -10.81
C ALA A 48 -0.53 12.15 -9.37
N GLY A 49 0.80 12.18 -9.12
CA GLY A 49 1.41 12.64 -7.88
C GLY A 49 2.07 11.56 -7.04
N GLY A 50 2.96 11.99 -6.16
CA GLY A 50 3.71 11.18 -5.20
C GLY A 50 5.20 11.09 -5.52
N ALA A 51 6.03 10.88 -4.50
CA ALA A 51 7.48 10.76 -4.62
C ALA A 51 7.94 9.47 -5.33
N VAL A 52 7.12 8.42 -5.32
CA VAL A 52 7.46 7.13 -5.95
C VAL A 52 7.69 7.25 -7.47
N PRO A 53 6.86 7.99 -8.24
CA PRO A 53 7.13 8.22 -9.66
C PRO A 53 8.49 8.84 -9.93
N GLU A 54 8.90 9.80 -9.11
CA GLU A 54 10.18 10.49 -9.26
C GLU A 54 11.35 9.56 -8.93
N ARG A 55 11.25 8.77 -7.87
CA ARG A 55 12.25 7.75 -7.52
C ARG A 55 12.38 6.67 -8.59
N LEU A 56 11.27 6.18 -9.12
CA LEU A 56 11.29 5.20 -10.21
C LEU A 56 11.93 5.79 -11.48
N ALA A 57 11.58 7.02 -11.83
CA ALA A 57 12.20 7.70 -12.98
C ALA A 57 13.71 7.92 -12.77
N ALA A 58 14.13 8.35 -11.57
CA ALA A 58 15.54 8.50 -11.21
C ALA A 58 16.30 7.16 -11.23
N ALA A 59 15.61 6.05 -10.90
CA ALA A 59 16.16 4.70 -11.02
C ALA A 59 16.18 4.16 -12.47
N GLY A 60 15.79 4.97 -13.47
CA GLY A 60 15.82 4.64 -14.89
C GLY A 60 14.62 3.84 -15.41
N PHE A 61 13.54 3.71 -14.62
CA PHE A 61 12.33 3.04 -15.10
C PHE A 61 11.49 3.95 -16.01
N ALA A 62 10.89 3.37 -17.05
CA ALA A 62 10.01 4.08 -17.96
C ALA A 62 8.65 4.37 -17.29
N MET A 63 8.40 5.65 -16.98
CA MET A 63 7.19 6.09 -16.30
C MET A 63 6.14 6.61 -17.29
N HIS A 64 4.89 6.16 -17.13
CA HIS A 64 3.77 6.56 -17.97
C HIS A 64 2.62 7.09 -17.13
N ARG A 65 2.19 8.31 -17.41
CA ARG A 65 0.98 8.89 -16.82
C ARG A 65 -0.22 8.54 -17.68
N VAL A 66 -1.11 7.73 -17.13
CA VAL A 66 -2.42 7.45 -17.72
C VAL A 66 -3.46 8.14 -16.86
N ALA A 67 -3.55 9.49 -16.96
CA ALA A 67 -4.52 10.25 -16.19
C ALA A 67 -5.94 9.77 -16.51
N THR A 68 -6.57 9.11 -15.54
CA THR A 68 -7.99 8.77 -15.59
C THR A 68 -8.70 9.50 -14.47
N ARG A 69 -9.80 10.17 -14.77
CA ARG A 69 -10.74 10.56 -13.72
C ARG A 69 -11.35 9.28 -13.13
N PRO A 70 -11.81 9.27 -11.86
CA PRO A 70 -12.32 8.07 -11.19
C PRO A 70 -13.58 7.46 -11.81
N VAL A 71 -14.16 8.09 -12.78
CA VAL A 71 -15.25 7.56 -13.60
C VAL A 71 -14.64 6.89 -14.82
N VAL A 72 -15.20 5.77 -15.27
CA VAL A 72 -14.84 5.08 -16.52
C VAL A 72 -14.96 6.07 -17.66
N ASP A 73 -13.88 6.79 -17.92
CA ASP A 73 -13.79 7.77 -19.00
C ASP A 73 -13.30 7.02 -20.24
N ALA A 74 -14.14 6.99 -21.27
CA ALA A 74 -13.80 6.40 -22.56
C ALA A 74 -12.47 6.97 -23.10
N ALA A 75 -12.15 8.24 -22.80
CA ALA A 75 -10.89 8.86 -23.16
C ALA A 75 -9.68 8.26 -22.42
N ALA A 76 -9.86 7.73 -21.23
CA ALA A 76 -8.80 7.02 -20.51
C ALA A 76 -8.54 5.64 -21.11
N ALA A 77 -9.58 4.92 -21.48
CA ALA A 77 -9.46 3.66 -22.21
C ALA A 77 -8.75 3.88 -23.55
N VAL A 78 -9.10 4.94 -24.29
CA VAL A 78 -8.44 5.29 -25.55
C VAL A 78 -6.97 5.66 -25.33
N ARG A 79 -6.63 6.42 -24.27
CA ARG A 79 -5.22 6.75 -23.95
C ARG A 79 -4.42 5.51 -23.59
N LEU A 80 -4.99 4.61 -22.81
CA LEU A 80 -4.33 3.35 -22.46
C LEU A 80 -4.18 2.42 -23.67
N VAL A 81 -5.17 2.39 -24.56
CA VAL A 81 -5.10 1.68 -25.84
C VAL A 81 -4.02 2.28 -26.74
N ARG A 82 -3.93 3.60 -26.84
CA ARG A 82 -2.85 4.27 -27.59
C ARG A 82 -1.50 3.98 -26.97
N PHE A 83 -1.41 4.02 -25.66
CA PHE A 83 -0.21 3.67 -24.91
C PHE A 83 0.17 2.19 -25.13
N ALA A 84 -0.77 1.27 -24.95
CA ALA A 84 -0.53 -0.15 -25.25
C ALA A 84 -0.16 -0.38 -26.73
N ARG A 85 -0.70 0.42 -27.67
CA ARG A 85 -0.34 0.39 -29.07
C ARG A 85 1.02 1.02 -29.37
N SER A 86 1.44 2.05 -28.64
CA SER A 86 2.81 2.60 -28.77
C SER A 86 3.87 1.59 -28.30
N LEU A 87 3.51 0.75 -27.34
CA LEU A 87 4.31 -0.42 -26.94
C LEU A 87 4.22 -1.59 -27.95
N ARG A 88 3.38 -1.52 -28.99
CA ARG A 88 3.12 -2.63 -29.92
C ARG A 88 4.25 -2.98 -30.87
N LEU A 89 5.16 -2.10 -31.15
CA LEU A 89 6.38 -2.45 -31.88
C LEU A 89 7.26 -3.39 -31.04
N GLU A 90 7.06 -3.37 -29.70
CA GLU A 90 7.66 -4.23 -28.70
C GLU A 90 6.59 -4.56 -27.64
N GLY A 91 5.41 -5.12 -27.99
CA GLY A 91 4.31 -5.33 -27.06
C GLY A 91 4.77 -5.98 -25.75
N PRO A 92 4.20 -5.62 -24.58
CA PRO A 92 4.61 -6.20 -23.32
C PRO A 92 4.35 -7.72 -23.33
N ASP A 93 5.33 -8.50 -22.85
CA ASP A 93 5.17 -9.95 -22.65
C ASP A 93 4.22 -10.23 -21.47
N ALA A 94 4.20 -9.30 -20.48
CA ALA A 94 3.30 -9.37 -19.33
C ALA A 94 2.71 -8.01 -18.95
N ILE A 95 1.47 -8.03 -18.49
CA ILE A 95 0.79 -6.89 -17.85
C ILE A 95 0.52 -7.31 -16.40
N LEU A 96 1.12 -6.59 -15.44
CA LEU A 96 0.93 -6.81 -14.02
C LEU A 96 0.16 -5.64 -13.42
N THR A 97 -1.01 -5.90 -12.86
CA THR A 97 -1.88 -4.86 -12.28
C THR A 97 -1.97 -4.96 -10.77
N TRP A 98 -2.07 -3.83 -10.08
CA TRP A 98 -2.30 -3.75 -8.65
C TRP A 98 -3.68 -3.21 -8.33
N GLY A 99 -4.51 -4.05 -7.68
CA GLY A 99 -5.81 -3.70 -7.20
C GLY A 99 -6.97 -3.97 -8.17
N ARG A 100 -8.17 -3.93 -7.62
CA ARG A 100 -9.43 -4.32 -8.32
C ARG A 100 -9.73 -3.47 -9.56
N SER A 101 -9.55 -2.15 -9.45
CA SER A 101 -9.83 -1.23 -10.55
C SER A 101 -8.91 -1.46 -11.75
N GLN A 102 -7.63 -1.73 -11.51
CA GLN A 102 -6.64 -2.00 -12.54
C GLN A 102 -6.83 -3.39 -13.16
N ALA A 103 -7.27 -4.38 -12.38
CA ALA A 103 -7.66 -5.68 -12.90
C ALA A 103 -8.82 -5.57 -13.91
N ARG A 104 -9.83 -4.72 -13.63
CA ARG A 104 -10.93 -4.44 -14.57
C ARG A 104 -10.43 -3.76 -15.83
N LEU A 105 -9.55 -2.77 -15.69
CA LEU A 105 -8.94 -2.06 -16.82
C LEU A 105 -8.14 -3.02 -17.69
N ALA A 106 -7.31 -3.88 -17.10
CA ALA A 106 -6.51 -4.86 -17.81
C ALA A 106 -7.36 -5.90 -18.54
N ALA A 107 -8.46 -6.35 -17.94
CA ALA A 107 -9.41 -7.24 -18.60
C ALA A 107 -10.04 -6.61 -19.86
N ALA A 108 -10.28 -5.29 -19.83
CA ALA A 108 -10.76 -4.54 -21.00
C ALA A 108 -9.67 -4.38 -22.08
N LEU A 109 -8.38 -4.41 -21.70
CA LEU A 109 -7.25 -4.34 -22.64
C LEU A 109 -6.88 -5.69 -23.25
N ARG A 110 -7.30 -6.79 -22.65
CA ARG A 110 -6.97 -8.15 -23.13
C ARG A 110 -7.16 -8.36 -24.62
N PRO A 111 -8.30 -7.94 -25.25
CA PRO A 111 -8.49 -8.11 -26.69
C PRO A 111 -7.49 -7.35 -27.56
N LEU A 112 -6.87 -6.29 -27.01
CA LEU A 112 -5.93 -5.42 -27.71
C LEU A 112 -4.49 -5.89 -27.60
N LEU A 113 -4.20 -6.72 -26.59
CA LEU A 113 -2.88 -7.26 -26.28
C LEU A 113 -2.96 -8.77 -26.06
N PRO A 114 -3.35 -9.56 -27.07
CA PRO A 114 -3.68 -10.98 -26.92
C PRO A 114 -2.45 -11.84 -26.57
N ARG A 115 -1.25 -11.36 -26.84
CA ARG A 115 0.01 -12.07 -26.54
C ARG A 115 0.55 -11.80 -25.14
N ALA A 116 0.13 -10.70 -24.51
CA ALA A 116 0.60 -10.35 -23.18
C ALA A 116 -0.03 -11.25 -22.12
N ARG A 117 0.77 -11.83 -21.24
CA ARG A 117 0.28 -12.54 -20.06
C ARG A 117 -0.33 -11.54 -19.08
N LEU A 118 -1.59 -11.72 -18.71
CA LEU A 118 -2.29 -10.83 -17.76
C LEU A 118 -2.20 -11.39 -16.35
N ALA A 119 -1.46 -10.69 -15.48
CA ALA A 119 -1.34 -10.97 -14.07
C ALA A 119 -2.05 -9.87 -13.24
N CYS A 120 -2.88 -10.26 -12.28
CA CYS A 120 -3.61 -9.33 -11.42
C CYS A 120 -3.22 -9.56 -9.95
N GLN A 121 -2.56 -8.59 -9.33
CA GLN A 121 -2.20 -8.64 -7.91
C GLN A 121 -3.28 -7.94 -7.08
N LEU A 122 -3.73 -8.59 -6.02
CA LEU A 122 -4.76 -8.09 -5.10
C LEU A 122 -4.25 -8.08 -3.66
N GLY A 123 -4.32 -6.91 -3.02
CA GLY A 123 -4.00 -6.72 -1.59
C GLY A 123 -5.21 -6.85 -0.66
N SER A 124 -6.43 -6.92 -1.20
CA SER A 124 -7.68 -7.09 -0.43
C SER A 124 -8.65 -8.03 -1.15
N PRO A 125 -9.51 -8.76 -0.42
CA PRO A 125 -10.45 -9.69 -1.01
C PRO A 125 -11.38 -9.00 -2.02
N PRO A 126 -11.55 -9.56 -3.24
CA PRO A 126 -12.54 -9.08 -4.17
C PRO A 126 -13.95 -9.42 -3.66
N ARG A 127 -14.91 -8.48 -3.79
CA ARG A 127 -16.26 -8.63 -3.23
C ARG A 127 -17.38 -8.52 -4.26
N ASP A 128 -17.07 -8.11 -5.47
CA ASP A 128 -18.07 -7.84 -6.49
C ASP A 128 -17.92 -8.75 -7.72
N ARG A 129 -19.08 -9.06 -8.34
CA ARG A 129 -19.17 -9.98 -9.48
C ARG A 129 -18.41 -9.48 -10.72
N LEU A 130 -18.32 -8.14 -10.91
CA LEU A 130 -17.60 -7.57 -12.04
C LEU A 130 -16.09 -7.82 -11.92
N THR A 131 -15.54 -7.62 -10.72
CA THR A 131 -14.13 -7.96 -10.46
C THR A 131 -13.90 -9.46 -10.68
N GLY A 132 -14.77 -10.35 -10.16
CA GLY A 132 -14.69 -11.78 -10.39
C GLY A 132 -14.68 -12.14 -11.87
N TRP A 133 -15.57 -11.53 -12.66
CA TRP A 133 -15.61 -11.73 -14.12
C TRP A 133 -14.29 -11.30 -14.81
N CYS A 134 -13.69 -10.18 -14.36
CA CYS A 134 -12.40 -9.72 -14.88
C CYS A 134 -11.26 -10.67 -14.49
N LEU A 135 -11.22 -11.11 -13.23
CA LEU A 135 -10.18 -12.02 -12.74
C LEU A 135 -10.21 -13.40 -13.42
N ARG A 136 -11.39 -13.91 -13.75
CA ARG A 136 -11.52 -15.16 -14.55
C ARG A 136 -10.91 -15.05 -15.95
N ARG A 137 -10.61 -13.85 -16.43
CA ARG A 137 -9.93 -13.59 -17.72
C ARG A 137 -8.44 -13.37 -17.58
N ALA A 138 -7.93 -13.23 -16.35
CA ALA A 138 -6.52 -13.16 -16.09
C ALA A 138 -5.86 -14.53 -16.26
N ASP A 139 -4.62 -14.54 -16.70
CA ASP A 139 -3.80 -15.76 -16.79
C ASP A 139 -3.26 -16.14 -15.41
N LEU A 140 -3.06 -15.13 -14.53
CA LEU A 140 -2.57 -15.29 -13.18
C LEU A 140 -3.27 -14.29 -12.25
N VAL A 141 -3.67 -14.74 -11.07
CA VAL A 141 -4.10 -13.88 -9.97
C VAL A 141 -3.14 -14.08 -8.80
N VAL A 142 -2.48 -13.00 -8.40
CA VAL A 142 -1.59 -12.99 -7.25
C VAL A 142 -2.37 -12.48 -6.05
N ALA A 143 -2.69 -13.38 -5.14
CA ALA A 143 -3.36 -13.07 -3.90
C ALA A 143 -2.34 -12.66 -2.84
N GLY A 144 -2.44 -11.46 -2.29
CA GLY A 144 -1.54 -10.97 -1.24
C GLY A 144 -1.73 -11.68 0.12
N SER A 145 -2.77 -12.51 0.26
CA SER A 145 -3.05 -13.28 1.47
C SER A 145 -3.96 -14.48 1.19
N PRO A 146 -4.00 -15.47 2.12
CA PRO A 146 -4.98 -16.56 2.04
C PRO A 146 -6.44 -16.07 2.03
N ALA A 147 -6.74 -14.95 2.70
CA ALA A 147 -8.07 -14.34 2.67
C ALA A 147 -8.43 -13.79 1.29
N VAL A 148 -7.46 -13.23 0.59
CA VAL A 148 -7.64 -12.77 -0.81
C VAL A 148 -7.84 -13.96 -1.73
N ALA A 149 -7.07 -15.03 -1.56
CA ALA A 149 -7.22 -16.26 -2.35
C ALA A 149 -8.62 -16.87 -2.17
N ARG A 150 -9.12 -17.00 -0.93
CA ARG A 150 -10.49 -17.43 -0.66
C ARG A 150 -11.53 -16.54 -1.34
N GLY A 151 -11.38 -15.20 -1.25
CA GLY A 151 -12.30 -14.28 -1.93
C GLY A 151 -12.27 -14.40 -3.46
N CYS A 152 -11.16 -14.86 -4.06
CA CYS A 152 -11.11 -15.22 -5.48
C CYS A 152 -11.91 -16.48 -5.77
N GLY A 153 -11.79 -17.52 -4.91
CA GLY A 153 -12.56 -18.77 -4.99
C GLY A 153 -14.07 -18.50 -4.89
N ASP A 154 -14.51 -17.65 -3.95
CA ASP A 154 -15.91 -17.22 -3.80
C ASP A 154 -16.48 -16.58 -5.07
N LEU A 155 -15.63 -16.00 -5.90
CA LEU A 155 -15.99 -15.44 -7.21
C LEU A 155 -15.69 -16.38 -8.39
N HIS A 156 -15.49 -17.66 -8.11
CA HIS A 156 -15.26 -18.72 -9.11
C HIS A 156 -14.03 -18.47 -10.00
N VAL A 157 -12.97 -17.89 -9.47
CA VAL A 157 -11.65 -17.88 -10.12
C VAL A 157 -11.02 -19.25 -9.89
N ALA A 158 -10.55 -19.89 -10.97
CA ALA A 158 -9.97 -21.22 -10.88
C ALA A 158 -8.70 -21.23 -9.99
N ASP A 159 -8.60 -22.17 -9.07
CA ASP A 159 -7.46 -22.28 -8.13
C ASP A 159 -6.11 -22.41 -8.85
N THR A 160 -6.09 -23.06 -10.01
CA THR A 160 -4.88 -23.20 -10.86
C THR A 160 -4.33 -21.86 -11.36
N ARG A 161 -5.11 -20.78 -11.27
CA ARG A 161 -4.70 -19.42 -11.66
C ARG A 161 -4.39 -18.53 -10.46
N VAL A 162 -4.63 -18.99 -9.25
CA VAL A 162 -4.43 -18.20 -8.04
C VAL A 162 -3.15 -18.67 -7.33
N VAL A 163 -2.22 -17.75 -7.13
CA VAL A 163 -1.03 -17.99 -6.32
C VAL A 163 -1.04 -17.01 -5.15
N THR A 164 -0.72 -17.49 -3.96
CA THR A 164 -0.60 -16.62 -2.79
C THR A 164 0.85 -16.18 -2.62
N ILE A 165 1.10 -14.90 -2.83
CA ILE A 165 2.40 -14.25 -2.61
C ILE A 165 2.15 -13.07 -1.66
N PRO A 166 2.60 -13.14 -0.40
CA PRO A 166 2.44 -12.06 0.55
C PRO A 166 3.23 -10.82 0.10
N PRO A 167 2.88 -9.63 0.58
CA PRO A 167 3.68 -8.43 0.35
C PRO A 167 5.08 -8.61 0.94
N THR A 168 6.04 -7.89 0.42
CA THR A 168 7.40 -7.86 0.95
C THR A 168 7.55 -6.75 1.97
N ALA A 169 8.10 -7.06 3.13
CA ALA A 169 8.50 -6.06 4.12
C ALA A 169 9.94 -5.61 3.86
N ASP A 170 10.06 -4.53 3.13
CA ASP A 170 11.33 -3.89 2.86
C ASP A 170 11.10 -2.37 2.91
N PRO A 171 11.06 -1.79 4.12
CA PRO A 171 10.85 -0.36 4.28
C PRO A 171 11.98 0.41 3.61
N ALA A 172 11.62 1.47 2.91
CA ALA A 172 12.61 2.32 2.25
C ALA A 172 13.67 2.81 3.26
N ALA A 173 14.90 2.91 2.80
CA ALA A 173 15.99 3.45 3.62
C ALA A 173 15.64 4.87 4.11
N ALA A 174 15.96 5.15 5.36
CA ALA A 174 15.87 6.51 5.90
C ALA A 174 17.01 7.35 5.32
N ALA A 175 16.72 8.62 5.08
CA ALA A 175 17.74 9.59 4.65
C ALA A 175 18.60 10.11 5.81
N GLY A 176 18.28 9.71 7.05
CA GLY A 176 18.94 10.16 8.26
C GLY A 176 18.47 11.51 8.78
N VAL A 177 17.24 11.91 8.40
CA VAL A 177 16.62 13.15 8.88
C VAL A 177 16.33 13.02 10.36
N THR A 178 16.85 13.94 11.15
CA THR A 178 16.69 13.94 12.61
C THR A 178 15.27 14.27 13.04
N ARG A 179 14.92 13.93 14.28
CA ARG A 179 13.62 14.27 14.87
C ARG A 179 13.35 15.78 14.85
N ALA A 180 14.34 16.60 15.17
CA ALA A 180 14.22 18.04 15.16
C ALA A 180 13.94 18.60 13.75
N GLU A 181 14.64 18.09 12.74
CA GLU A 181 14.40 18.49 11.34
C GLU A 181 13.02 18.04 10.84
N LEU A 182 12.56 16.83 11.21
CA LEU A 182 11.20 16.37 10.91
C LEU A 182 10.17 17.26 11.59
N ALA A 183 10.39 17.62 12.86
CA ALA A 183 9.51 18.51 13.61
C ALA A 183 9.32 19.84 12.89
N VAL A 184 10.41 20.49 12.48
CA VAL A 184 10.35 21.75 11.72
C VAL A 184 9.64 21.56 10.37
N ARG A 185 9.97 20.50 9.63
CA ARG A 185 9.38 20.22 8.29
C ARG A 185 7.89 19.99 8.33
N LEU A 186 7.41 19.30 9.38
CA LEU A 186 6.04 18.83 9.48
C LEU A 186 5.17 19.70 10.40
N GLY A 187 5.77 20.70 11.05
CA GLY A 187 5.09 21.53 12.03
C GLY A 187 4.70 20.78 13.30
N LEU A 188 5.54 19.82 13.73
CA LEU A 188 5.35 19.00 14.90
C LEU A 188 6.16 19.55 16.08
N ASP A 189 5.72 19.29 17.31
CA ASP A 189 6.53 19.52 18.50
C ASP A 189 7.48 18.32 18.71
N PRO A 190 8.81 18.53 18.72
CA PRO A 190 9.76 17.45 18.91
C PRO A 190 9.69 16.76 20.27
N ASP A 191 9.10 17.42 21.27
CA ASP A 191 8.98 16.92 22.63
C ASP A 191 7.68 16.13 22.88
N THR A 192 6.81 15.97 21.90
CA THR A 192 5.58 15.17 21.96
C THR A 192 5.79 13.78 21.39
N LEU A 193 4.93 12.81 21.71
CA LEU A 193 4.88 11.54 21.01
C LEU A 193 4.12 11.70 19.69
N TRP A 194 4.64 11.10 18.63
CA TRP A 194 4.02 11.13 17.32
C TRP A 194 3.37 9.79 16.99
N THR A 195 2.18 9.82 16.42
CA THR A 195 1.51 8.64 15.88
C THR A 195 1.37 8.76 14.37
N LEU A 196 1.34 7.66 13.65
CA LEU A 196 1.24 7.64 12.19
C LEU A 196 0.08 6.78 11.71
N CYS A 197 -0.77 7.38 10.88
CA CYS A 197 -1.71 6.65 10.05
C CYS A 197 -1.40 6.92 8.57
N VAL A 198 -1.29 5.88 7.75
CA VAL A 198 -1.15 6.03 6.31
C VAL A 198 -2.29 5.30 5.63
N ALA A 199 -3.19 6.06 5.03
CA ALA A 199 -4.38 5.49 4.42
C ALA A 199 -4.92 6.37 3.29
N PRO A 200 -5.54 5.80 2.24
CA PRO A 200 -6.29 6.60 1.28
C PRO A 200 -7.44 7.31 1.99
N LEU A 201 -7.68 8.60 1.67
CA LEU A 201 -8.78 9.37 2.26
C LEU A 201 -10.11 8.98 1.57
N GLU A 202 -10.51 7.72 1.74
CA GLU A 202 -11.70 7.07 1.19
C GLU A 202 -12.56 6.47 2.32
N ALA A 203 -13.79 6.06 2.01
CA ALA A 203 -14.76 5.60 3.00
C ALA A 203 -14.30 4.34 3.76
N GLU A 204 -13.59 3.46 3.07
CA GLU A 204 -13.10 2.18 3.59
C GLU A 204 -12.05 2.37 4.71
N ALA A 205 -11.32 3.48 4.68
CA ALA A 205 -10.32 3.80 5.71
C ALA A 205 -10.94 4.21 7.05
N ARG A 206 -12.27 4.51 7.10
CA ARG A 206 -13.00 4.85 8.33
C ARG A 206 -12.32 5.93 9.18
N LEU A 207 -11.82 6.98 8.53
CA LEU A 207 -11.02 8.03 9.20
C LEU A 207 -11.82 8.87 10.21
N GLU A 208 -13.14 8.82 10.17
CA GLU A 208 -13.99 9.38 11.24
C GLU A 208 -13.71 8.72 12.59
N ARG A 209 -13.44 7.40 12.62
CA ARG A 209 -13.04 6.68 13.82
C ARG A 209 -11.66 7.12 14.31
N LEU A 210 -10.73 7.37 13.38
CA LEU A 210 -9.43 7.93 13.72
C LEU A 210 -9.56 9.29 14.41
N LEU A 211 -10.36 10.20 13.84
CA LEU A 211 -10.61 11.53 14.46
C LEU A 211 -11.21 11.42 15.84
N TRP A 212 -12.18 10.53 16.01
CA TRP A 212 -12.79 10.29 17.33
C TRP A 212 -11.76 9.73 18.32
N ALA A 213 -10.90 8.80 17.90
CA ALA A 213 -9.84 8.26 18.74
C ALA A 213 -8.81 9.33 19.15
N ILE A 214 -8.46 10.25 18.24
CA ILE A 214 -7.59 11.40 18.51
C ILE A 214 -8.22 12.30 19.59
N ASP A 215 -9.51 12.58 19.48
CA ASP A 215 -10.26 13.36 20.47
C ASP A 215 -10.20 12.70 21.85
N GLN A 216 -10.50 11.41 21.94
CA GLN A 216 -10.44 10.66 23.21
C GLN A 216 -9.03 10.62 23.82
N LEU A 217 -8.01 10.40 22.99
CA LEU A 217 -6.61 10.42 23.45
C LEU A 217 -6.20 11.82 23.94
N GLY A 218 -6.70 12.87 23.31
CA GLY A 218 -6.41 14.24 23.69
C GLY A 218 -6.89 14.62 25.11
N VAL A 219 -7.87 13.89 25.65
CA VAL A 219 -8.35 14.08 27.02
C VAL A 219 -7.36 13.52 28.06
N VAL A 220 -6.79 12.35 27.77
CA VAL A 220 -5.95 11.59 28.71
C VAL A 220 -4.44 11.80 28.49
N HIS A 221 -4.03 12.15 27.30
CA HIS A 221 -2.63 12.33 26.94
C HIS A 221 -2.44 13.61 26.10
N ARG A 222 -1.98 14.69 26.74
CA ARG A 222 -1.89 16.01 26.11
C ARG A 222 -0.69 16.21 25.20
N ARG A 223 0.33 15.35 25.31
CA ARG A 223 1.59 15.43 24.55
C ARG A 223 1.62 14.45 23.39
N LEU A 224 0.55 14.44 22.60
CA LEU A 224 0.42 13.60 21.40
C LEU A 224 0.17 14.45 20.17
N GLU A 225 0.86 14.15 19.11
CA GLU A 225 0.57 14.65 17.76
C GLU A 225 0.36 13.50 16.78
N HIS A 226 -0.52 13.72 15.83
CA HIS A 226 -1.00 12.69 14.95
C HIS A 226 -0.70 13.06 13.49
N VAL A 227 0.04 12.22 12.80
CA VAL A 227 0.35 12.41 11.38
C VAL A 227 -0.54 11.46 10.58
N LEU A 228 -1.30 12.02 9.63
CA LEU A 228 -2.09 11.29 8.66
C LEU A 228 -1.52 11.55 7.26
N VAL A 229 -1.05 10.50 6.61
CA VAL A 229 -0.51 10.57 5.25
C VAL A 229 -1.47 9.88 4.29
N GLY A 230 -1.93 10.62 3.30
CA GLY A 230 -2.79 10.09 2.26
C GLY A 230 -3.56 11.14 1.48
N ALA A 231 -4.04 10.74 0.32
CA ALA A 231 -4.86 11.55 -0.57
C ALA A 231 -6.19 10.84 -0.87
N GLY A 232 -7.22 11.62 -1.18
CA GLY A 232 -8.51 11.06 -1.56
C GLY A 232 -9.65 12.06 -1.48
N PRO A 233 -10.84 11.68 -1.97
CA PRO A 233 -11.99 12.58 -2.09
C PRO A 233 -12.55 13.06 -0.75
N GLN A 234 -12.29 12.35 0.35
CA GLN A 234 -12.82 12.71 1.66
C GLN A 234 -12.00 13.77 2.41
N ARG A 235 -10.89 14.27 1.84
CA ARG A 235 -9.99 15.22 2.52
C ARG A 235 -10.72 16.44 3.08
N GLN A 236 -11.56 17.09 2.27
CA GLN A 236 -12.28 18.29 2.71
C GLN A 236 -13.25 17.99 3.85
N ARG A 237 -14.00 16.88 3.77
CA ARG A 237 -14.93 16.42 4.81
C ARG A 237 -14.18 16.11 6.10
N LEU A 238 -13.07 15.40 6.01
CA LEU A 238 -12.22 15.02 7.14
C LEU A 238 -11.69 16.26 7.88
N MET A 239 -11.11 17.22 7.13
CA MET A 239 -10.57 18.45 7.72
C MET A 239 -11.65 19.33 8.36
N ARG A 240 -12.85 19.36 7.78
CA ARG A 240 -13.99 20.08 8.40
C ARG A 240 -14.36 19.41 9.72
N ARG A 241 -14.46 18.08 9.76
CA ARG A 241 -14.80 17.34 10.98
C ARG A 241 -13.72 17.49 12.05
N ALA A 242 -12.44 17.43 11.68
CA ALA A 242 -11.32 17.66 12.61
C ALA A 242 -11.40 19.03 13.31
N ARG A 243 -11.77 20.07 12.55
CA ARG A 243 -11.99 21.42 13.15
C ARG A 243 -13.18 21.44 14.10
N MET A 244 -14.30 20.80 13.72
CA MET A 244 -15.50 20.75 14.58
C MET A 244 -15.25 19.99 15.90
N GLN A 245 -14.38 18.98 15.87
CA GLN A 245 -13.97 18.21 17.04
C GLN A 245 -12.78 18.84 17.79
N GLN A 246 -12.28 20.01 17.36
CA GLN A 246 -11.13 20.71 17.95
C GLN A 246 -9.83 19.87 18.00
N VAL A 247 -9.70 18.87 17.14
CA VAL A 247 -8.49 18.03 17.04
C VAL A 247 -7.53 18.53 15.95
N GLY A 248 -7.90 19.59 15.22
CA GLY A 248 -7.16 20.10 14.07
C GLY A 248 -5.76 20.60 14.38
N GLU A 249 -5.50 21.08 15.60
CA GLU A 249 -4.18 21.55 16.03
C GLU A 249 -3.17 20.42 16.27
N ARG A 250 -3.67 19.20 16.54
CA ARG A 250 -2.84 18.01 16.81
C ARG A 250 -2.82 17.03 15.65
N LEU A 251 -3.58 17.29 14.59
CA LEU A 251 -3.68 16.43 13.41
C LEU A 251 -3.05 17.09 12.19
N HIS A 252 -1.94 16.56 11.75
CA HIS A 252 -1.19 17.00 10.59
C HIS A 252 -1.49 16.08 9.40
N VAL A 253 -2.10 16.63 8.33
CA VAL A 253 -2.56 15.84 7.17
C VAL A 253 -1.77 16.18 5.93
N PHE A 254 -1.02 15.23 5.43
CA PHE A 254 -0.18 15.33 4.24
C PHE A 254 -0.70 14.43 3.12
N PRO A 255 -0.77 14.90 1.89
CA PRO A 255 -1.16 14.04 0.76
C PRO A 255 -0.10 12.96 0.47
N HIS A 256 1.17 13.28 0.67
CA HIS A 256 2.33 12.40 0.62
C HIS A 256 3.48 13.03 1.41
N LEU A 257 4.46 12.22 1.80
CA LEU A 257 5.67 12.66 2.49
C LEU A 257 6.88 11.92 1.93
N ASP A 258 7.87 12.67 1.45
CA ASP A 258 9.14 12.10 0.98
C ASP A 258 9.99 11.58 2.15
N CYS A 259 9.91 12.26 3.30
CA CYS A 259 10.57 11.87 4.53
C CYS A 259 9.81 10.79 5.35
N LEU A 260 8.82 10.12 4.74
CA LEU A 260 8.04 9.10 5.44
C LEU A 260 8.89 7.94 5.99
N PRO A 261 9.96 7.47 5.33
CA PRO A 261 10.86 6.46 5.91
C PRO A 261 11.55 6.92 7.20
N ASP A 262 11.92 8.20 7.28
CA ASP A 262 12.52 8.80 8.49
C ASP A 262 11.47 8.99 9.58
N LEU A 263 10.29 9.53 9.23
CA LEU A 263 9.17 9.70 10.14
C LEU A 263 8.72 8.36 10.74
N LEU A 264 8.63 7.31 9.94
CA LEU A 264 8.21 5.99 10.37
C LEU A 264 9.09 5.43 11.51
N ARG A 265 10.37 5.81 11.55
CA ARG A 265 11.31 5.41 12.63
C ARG A 265 11.26 6.29 13.87
N GLN A 266 10.50 7.38 13.82
CA GLN A 266 10.40 8.37 14.90
C GLN A 266 9.02 8.37 15.58
N VAL A 267 8.05 7.64 15.03
CA VAL A 267 6.71 7.57 15.63
C VAL A 267 6.66 6.51 16.72
N ALA A 268 5.81 6.76 17.72
CA ALA A 268 5.59 5.82 18.80
C ALA A 268 4.71 4.62 18.39
N ILE A 269 3.81 4.84 17.41
CA ILE A 269 2.87 3.81 16.98
C ILE A 269 2.38 4.07 15.55
N VAL A 270 2.15 3.00 14.80
CA VAL A 270 1.38 3.01 13.57
C VAL A 270 -0.02 2.47 13.83
N TRP A 271 -1.06 3.19 13.40
CA TRP A 271 -2.42 2.77 13.64
C TRP A 271 -3.34 2.91 12.43
N GLN A 272 -4.37 2.07 12.34
CA GLN A 272 -5.32 2.05 11.23
C GLN A 272 -6.76 1.86 11.70
N SER A 273 -7.63 2.76 11.30
CA SER A 273 -9.04 2.83 11.73
C SER A 273 -10.01 2.05 10.85
N GLY A 274 -9.58 1.54 9.72
CA GLY A 274 -10.42 0.83 8.76
C GLY A 274 -9.67 -0.14 7.86
N GLU A 275 -10.34 -0.60 6.81
CA GLU A 275 -9.77 -1.54 5.84
C GLU A 275 -8.83 -0.80 4.88
N VAL A 276 -7.60 -1.26 4.79
CA VAL A 276 -6.59 -0.82 3.84
C VAL A 276 -5.97 -2.03 3.14
N ALA A 277 -5.28 -1.80 2.04
CA ALA A 277 -4.56 -2.90 1.37
C ALA A 277 -3.42 -3.42 2.26
N CYS A 278 -3.19 -4.71 2.22
CA CYS A 278 -2.07 -5.33 2.91
C CYS A 278 -0.72 -4.84 2.36
N GLY A 279 0.29 -4.79 3.21
CA GLY A 279 1.63 -4.31 2.84
C GLY A 279 1.79 -2.80 2.98
N GLY A 280 0.92 -2.14 3.77
CA GLY A 280 0.98 -0.72 4.07
C GLY A 280 1.93 -0.38 5.23
N ALA A 281 1.73 0.81 5.78
CA ALA A 281 2.58 1.36 6.85
C ALA A 281 2.68 0.49 8.10
N ILE A 282 1.66 -0.35 8.39
CA ILE A 282 1.75 -1.32 9.49
C ILE A 282 2.93 -2.26 9.26
N LEU A 283 3.01 -2.85 8.06
CA LEU A 283 4.08 -3.82 7.76
C LEU A 283 5.45 -3.16 7.77
N ASP A 284 5.56 -1.98 7.15
CA ASP A 284 6.81 -1.22 7.13
C ASP A 284 7.20 -0.74 8.53
N GLY A 285 6.23 -0.31 9.36
CA GLY A 285 6.43 0.06 10.76
C GLY A 285 6.92 -1.10 11.60
N GLN A 286 6.28 -2.26 11.49
CA GLN A 286 6.70 -3.47 12.18
C GLN A 286 8.12 -3.91 11.79
N ALA A 287 8.48 -3.77 10.51
CA ALA A 287 9.83 -4.09 10.04
C ALA A 287 10.92 -3.20 10.65
N VAL A 288 10.60 -1.98 11.03
CA VAL A 288 11.53 -1.06 11.71
C VAL A 288 11.32 -0.98 13.23
N GLY A 289 10.49 -1.87 13.79
CA GLY A 289 10.29 -1.97 15.23
C GLY A 289 9.29 -0.99 15.81
N ILE A 290 8.30 -0.58 15.06
CA ILE A 290 7.22 0.27 15.56
C ILE A 290 5.98 -0.59 15.83
N PRO A 291 5.40 -0.54 17.05
CA PRO A 291 4.18 -1.26 17.37
C PRO A 291 2.99 -0.77 16.56
N ALA A 292 2.01 -1.65 16.34
CA ALA A 292 0.85 -1.33 15.54
C ALA A 292 -0.47 -1.62 16.26
N VAL A 293 -1.47 -0.76 16.03
CA VAL A 293 -2.87 -1.02 16.39
C VAL A 293 -3.75 -0.87 15.16
N ALA A 294 -4.58 -1.85 14.88
CA ALA A 294 -5.50 -1.77 13.76
C ALA A 294 -6.89 -2.26 14.13
N VAL A 295 -7.90 -1.63 13.53
CA VAL A 295 -9.25 -2.19 13.55
C VAL A 295 -9.28 -3.46 12.71
N ASP A 296 -10.02 -4.46 13.17
CA ASP A 296 -10.08 -5.78 12.59
C ASP A 296 -10.43 -5.75 11.10
N SER A 297 -9.55 -6.30 10.31
CA SER A 297 -9.68 -6.43 8.86
C SER A 297 -8.80 -7.57 8.35
N ALA A 298 -9.04 -8.01 7.12
CA ALA A 298 -8.21 -9.04 6.51
C ALA A 298 -6.73 -8.65 6.43
N ALA A 299 -6.44 -7.37 6.16
CA ALA A 299 -5.08 -6.84 6.12
C ALA A 299 -4.44 -6.78 7.53
N ALA A 300 -5.20 -6.33 8.53
CA ALA A 300 -4.72 -6.30 9.91
C ALA A 300 -4.34 -7.70 10.40
N ARG A 301 -5.20 -8.70 10.21
CA ARG A 301 -4.96 -10.11 10.60
C ARG A 301 -3.78 -10.76 9.86
N GLN A 302 -3.42 -10.25 8.70
CA GLN A 302 -2.23 -10.72 7.99
C GLN A 302 -0.96 -10.13 8.60
N CYS A 303 -0.97 -8.84 8.92
CA CYS A 303 0.22 -8.13 9.40
C CYS A 303 0.43 -8.26 10.90
N ILE A 304 -0.63 -8.31 11.71
CA ILE A 304 -0.57 -8.30 13.17
C ILE A 304 -1.00 -9.65 13.73
N VAL A 305 -0.25 -10.16 14.70
CA VAL A 305 -0.68 -11.23 15.63
C VAL A 305 -1.13 -10.51 16.90
N ASP A 306 -2.43 -10.55 17.19
CA ASP A 306 -3.02 -9.81 18.31
C ASP A 306 -2.41 -10.21 19.65
N GLY A 307 -1.98 -9.22 20.45
CA GLY A 307 -1.34 -9.39 21.74
C GLY A 307 0.13 -9.82 21.69
N GLU A 308 0.69 -10.08 20.49
CA GLU A 308 2.07 -10.51 20.30
C GLU A 308 2.90 -9.48 19.51
N THR A 309 2.43 -9.08 18.33
CA THR A 309 3.14 -8.10 17.46
C THR A 309 2.43 -6.76 17.36
N GLY A 310 1.40 -6.55 18.15
CA GLY A 310 0.55 -5.38 18.15
C GLY A 310 -0.86 -5.73 18.63
N ARG A 311 -1.83 -4.86 18.31
CA ARG A 311 -3.22 -5.09 18.70
C ARG A 311 -4.16 -5.03 17.50
N ILE A 312 -5.09 -5.99 17.42
CA ILE A 312 -6.26 -5.96 16.56
C ILE A 312 -7.47 -5.69 17.46
N VAL A 313 -8.23 -4.66 17.13
CA VAL A 313 -9.40 -4.27 17.91
C VAL A 313 -10.68 -4.46 17.10
N PRO A 314 -11.80 -4.82 17.76
CA PRO A 314 -13.09 -4.90 17.07
C PRO A 314 -13.52 -3.52 16.57
N ALA A 315 -14.42 -3.52 15.59
CA ALA A 315 -15.03 -2.28 15.11
C ALA A 315 -15.91 -1.63 16.17
N ASP A 316 -16.55 -2.43 17.00
CA ASP A 316 -17.43 -1.99 18.10
C ASP A 316 -17.07 -2.77 19.37
N PRO A 317 -17.03 -2.11 20.54
CA PRO A 317 -17.20 -0.66 20.72
C PRO A 317 -16.00 0.16 20.22
N GLU A 318 -16.25 1.34 19.64
CA GLU A 318 -15.18 2.23 19.10
C GLU A 318 -14.13 2.60 20.15
N SER A 319 -14.49 2.60 21.44
CA SER A 319 -13.60 2.91 22.57
C SER A 319 -12.43 1.97 22.74
N GLU A 320 -12.49 0.76 22.21
CA GLU A 320 -11.35 -0.18 22.24
C GLU A 320 -10.16 0.33 21.43
N PHE A 321 -10.41 1.07 20.34
CA PHE A 321 -9.34 1.57 19.49
C PHE A 321 -8.40 2.57 20.21
N PRO A 322 -8.87 3.72 20.73
CA PRO A 322 -8.01 4.63 21.50
C PRO A 322 -7.48 4.00 22.78
N ARG A 323 -8.26 3.13 23.46
CA ARG A 323 -7.83 2.45 24.68
C ARG A 323 -6.59 1.59 24.46
N ARG A 324 -6.51 0.84 23.35
CA ARG A 324 -5.33 0.00 23.04
C ARG A 324 -4.14 0.83 22.60
N VAL A 325 -4.39 1.91 21.87
CA VAL A 325 -3.31 2.87 21.54
C VAL A 325 -2.74 3.48 22.81
N PHE A 326 -3.59 3.99 23.70
CA PHE A 326 -3.19 4.54 25.01
C PHE A 326 -2.36 3.55 25.82
N GLY A 327 -2.84 2.30 25.95
CA GLY A 327 -2.15 1.28 26.73
C GLY A 327 -0.74 0.92 26.22
N ILE A 328 -0.47 1.10 24.90
CA ILE A 328 0.88 0.92 24.34
C ILE A 328 1.73 2.17 24.57
N LEU A 329 1.13 3.36 24.50
CA LEU A 329 1.85 4.63 24.69
C LEU A 329 2.28 4.85 26.15
N GLU A 330 1.57 4.25 27.12
CA GLU A 330 1.86 4.36 28.55
C GLU A 330 2.73 3.21 29.11
N ASP A 331 3.00 2.19 28.29
CA ASP A 331 3.78 1.01 28.71
C ASP A 331 4.93 0.75 27.75
N ASP A 332 6.08 1.35 28.03
CA ASP A 332 7.30 1.20 27.24
C ASP A 332 7.75 -0.26 27.12
N ALA A 333 7.54 -1.08 28.17
CA ALA A 333 7.90 -2.50 28.15
C ALA A 333 6.99 -3.29 27.18
N LEU A 334 5.69 -2.97 27.16
CA LEU A 334 4.75 -3.53 26.21
C LEU A 334 5.08 -3.11 24.78
N ALA A 335 5.36 -1.83 24.58
CA ALA A 335 5.75 -1.28 23.26
C ALA A 335 7.02 -1.96 22.72
N ALA A 336 8.07 -2.07 23.53
CA ALA A 336 9.32 -2.74 23.17
C ALA A 336 9.11 -4.23 22.87
N ARG A 337 8.29 -4.92 23.64
CA ARG A 337 7.96 -6.34 23.40
C ARG A 337 7.26 -6.52 22.05
N TYR A 338 6.25 -5.68 21.75
CA TYR A 338 5.56 -5.74 20.46
C TYR A 338 6.49 -5.39 19.30
N ALA A 339 7.34 -4.38 19.46
CA ALA A 339 8.33 -3.97 18.47
C ALA A 339 9.27 -5.13 18.09
N THR A 340 9.87 -5.78 19.09
CA THR A 340 10.81 -6.89 18.89
C THR A 340 10.12 -8.09 18.23
N ALA A 341 8.95 -8.51 18.73
CA ALA A 341 8.19 -9.61 18.16
C ALA A 341 7.74 -9.31 16.72
N ALA A 342 7.32 -8.07 16.46
CA ALA A 342 6.91 -7.62 15.13
C ALA A 342 8.05 -7.65 14.12
N GLN A 343 9.25 -7.16 14.48
CA GLN A 343 10.44 -7.23 13.62
C GLN A 343 10.77 -8.68 13.26
N HIS A 344 10.82 -9.54 14.25
CA HIS A 344 11.16 -10.97 14.06
C HIS A 344 10.17 -11.66 13.13
N ARG A 345 8.87 -11.47 13.38
CA ARG A 345 7.81 -12.02 12.53
C ARG A 345 7.86 -11.47 11.13
N THR A 346 8.07 -10.17 10.98
CA THR A 346 8.08 -9.51 9.69
C THR A 346 9.22 -10.02 8.82
N ALA A 347 10.41 -10.17 9.36
CA ALA A 347 11.54 -10.76 8.66
C ALA A 347 11.29 -12.20 8.20
N ALA A 348 10.58 -13.01 9.02
CA ALA A 348 10.27 -14.40 8.70
C ALA A 348 9.12 -14.56 7.70
N ALA A 349 8.02 -13.83 7.91
CA ALA A 349 6.77 -14.01 7.15
C ALA A 349 6.67 -13.16 5.87
N PHE A 350 7.44 -12.08 5.77
CA PHE A 350 7.41 -11.12 4.67
C PHE A 350 8.82 -10.80 4.14
N PRO A 351 9.62 -11.81 3.79
CA PRO A 351 11.03 -11.61 3.45
C PRO A 351 11.22 -10.75 2.20
N ALA A 352 12.34 -10.04 2.12
CA ALA A 352 12.72 -9.22 0.97
C ALA A 352 12.74 -10.00 -0.35
N GLY A 353 13.04 -11.30 -0.30
CA GLY A 353 13.01 -12.21 -1.46
C GLY A 353 11.62 -12.53 -2.02
N GLY A 354 10.52 -12.09 -1.39
CA GLY A 354 9.15 -12.36 -1.87
C GLY A 354 8.86 -11.85 -3.28
N MET A 355 9.54 -10.78 -3.72
CA MET A 355 9.40 -10.27 -5.09
C MET A 355 9.99 -11.19 -6.17
N ALA A 356 10.98 -12.01 -5.84
CA ALA A 356 11.49 -13.02 -6.77
C ALA A 356 10.41 -14.08 -7.10
N ALA A 357 9.59 -14.47 -6.11
CA ALA A 357 8.46 -15.36 -6.34
C ALA A 357 7.40 -14.72 -7.28
N LEU A 358 7.17 -13.41 -7.15
CA LEU A 358 6.28 -12.66 -8.05
C LEU A 358 6.81 -12.67 -9.48
N VAL A 359 8.11 -12.40 -9.67
CA VAL A 359 8.77 -12.45 -10.99
C VAL A 359 8.64 -13.84 -11.61
N ALA A 360 8.96 -14.90 -10.86
CA ALA A 360 8.85 -16.28 -11.33
C ALA A 360 7.41 -16.64 -11.72
N ALA A 361 6.43 -16.27 -10.91
CA ALA A 361 5.02 -16.53 -11.20
C ALA A 361 4.52 -15.79 -12.46
N VAL A 362 5.00 -14.58 -12.71
CA VAL A 362 4.63 -13.80 -13.91
C VAL A 362 5.39 -14.29 -15.15
N ALA A 363 6.62 -14.76 -14.99
CA ALA A 363 7.44 -15.29 -16.09
C ALA A 363 6.89 -16.60 -16.67
N GLY A 364 6.14 -17.35 -15.87
CA GLY A 364 5.44 -18.55 -16.34
C GLY A 364 5.97 -19.80 -16.13
#